data_96427fccfb8309bb2a359449c9355455
#
_entry.id   96427fccfb8309bb2a359449c9355455
#
_cell.length_a   1.000
_cell.length_b   1.000
_cell.length_c   1.000
_cell.angle_alpha   90.00
_cell.angle_beta   90.00
_cell.angle_gamma   90.00
#
_symmetry.space_group_name_H-M   'P 1'
#
loop_
_entity.id
_entity.type
_entity.pdbx_description
1 polymer ?
#
loop_
_entity_poly.entity_id
_entity_poly.type
_entity_poly.pdbx_seq_one_letter_code
_entity_poly.pdbx_strand_id
1 'polypeptide(L)'
;MNQFFSPTPIAQNYGIAIVRIITGILLVWHGWEIFDAEKMNMYSTWFVERKYSNPQIWAYSGKIAELLAGISFTLGLFTRLASVAAIAAFTGVIFLLGDKGKIFQGDQHPFLFILLAIVFLFTGPGAMSADGLVFKKKI
;
A
#
# COMPACT_ATOMS: atom_id res chain seq x y z
N MET A 1 -14.96 -30.36 10.40
CA MET A 1 -16.10 -29.76 9.68
C MET A 1 -16.63 -28.50 10.36
N ASN A 2 -16.63 -28.46 11.67
CA ASN A 2 -17.20 -27.33 12.43
C ASN A 2 -16.38 -26.01 12.36
N GLN A 3 -15.10 -26.06 12.03
CA GLN A 3 -14.25 -24.85 11.95
C GLN A 3 -14.61 -23.93 10.79
N PHE A 4 -15.10 -24.46 9.68
CA PHE A 4 -15.49 -23.65 8.51
C PHE A 4 -16.74 -22.79 8.76
N PHE A 5 -17.62 -23.21 9.67
CA PHE A 5 -18.84 -22.49 10.01
C PHE A 5 -18.72 -21.74 11.34
N SER A 6 -17.54 -21.78 11.97
CA SER A 6 -17.27 -21.06 13.20
C SER A 6 -16.87 -19.61 12.90
N PRO A 7 -17.30 -18.62 13.69
CA PRO A 7 -16.83 -17.25 13.59
C PRO A 7 -15.38 -17.06 14.07
N THR A 8 -14.75 -18.11 14.58
CA THR A 8 -13.35 -18.05 15.06
C THR A 8 -12.39 -18.03 13.87
N PRO A 9 -11.37 -17.16 13.89
CA PRO A 9 -10.39 -17.09 12.81
C PRO A 9 -9.61 -18.40 12.65
N ILE A 10 -9.45 -18.83 11.41
CA ILE A 10 -8.61 -19.99 11.07
C ILE A 10 -7.27 -19.46 10.55
N ALA A 11 -6.16 -19.78 11.24
CA ALA A 11 -4.80 -19.41 10.84
C ALA A 11 -4.66 -17.91 10.46
N GLN A 12 -5.32 -17.01 11.18
CA GLN A 12 -5.40 -15.58 10.87
C GLN A 12 -4.05 -14.96 10.59
N ASN A 13 -3.03 -15.25 11.41
CA ASN A 13 -1.70 -14.66 11.26
C ASN A 13 -1.02 -15.05 9.94
N TYR A 14 -1.23 -16.29 9.47
CA TYR A 14 -0.71 -16.73 8.18
C TYR A 14 -1.49 -16.15 7.01
N GLY A 15 -2.81 -16.05 7.12
CA GLY A 15 -3.65 -15.39 6.12
C GLY A 15 -3.25 -13.94 5.91
N ILE A 16 -3.07 -13.20 6.99
CA ILE A 16 -2.61 -11.80 6.95
C ILE A 16 -1.21 -11.72 6.31
N ALA A 17 -0.29 -12.60 6.69
CA ALA A 17 1.06 -12.61 6.13
C ALA A 17 1.06 -12.84 4.61
N ILE A 18 0.28 -13.78 4.11
CA ILE A 18 0.16 -14.06 2.68
C ILE A 18 -0.36 -12.84 1.92
N VAL A 19 -1.48 -12.27 2.37
CA VAL A 19 -2.07 -11.10 1.72
C VAL A 19 -1.12 -9.91 1.79
N ARG A 20 -0.46 -9.69 2.91
CA ARG A 20 0.53 -8.62 3.08
C ARG A 20 1.71 -8.75 2.12
N ILE A 21 2.30 -9.94 2.01
CA ILE A 21 3.44 -10.19 1.12
C ILE A 21 3.05 -9.95 -0.33
N ILE A 22 1.92 -10.48 -0.78
CA ILE A 22 1.44 -10.30 -2.15
C ILE A 22 1.16 -8.81 -2.41
N THR A 23 0.49 -8.13 -1.49
CA THR A 23 0.25 -6.68 -1.59
C THR A 23 1.56 -5.90 -1.68
N GLY A 24 2.54 -6.27 -0.86
CA GLY A 24 3.88 -5.66 -0.90
C GLY A 24 4.58 -5.83 -2.23
N ILE A 25 4.56 -7.03 -2.79
CA ILE A 25 5.15 -7.31 -4.11
C ILE A 25 4.47 -6.49 -5.21
N LEU A 26 3.15 -6.40 -5.20
CA LEU A 26 2.40 -5.57 -6.16
C LEU A 26 2.77 -4.09 -6.03
N LEU A 27 2.91 -3.57 -4.83
CA LEU A 27 3.32 -2.19 -4.60
C LEU A 27 4.77 -1.93 -5.01
N VAL A 28 5.67 -2.88 -4.78
CA VAL A 28 7.05 -2.78 -5.29
C VAL A 28 7.05 -2.73 -6.81
N TRP A 29 6.25 -3.57 -7.47
CA TRP A 29 6.12 -3.55 -8.92
C TRP A 29 5.67 -2.17 -9.45
N HIS A 30 4.63 -1.59 -8.84
CA HIS A 30 4.16 -0.26 -9.20
C HIS A 30 5.16 0.84 -8.83
N GLY A 31 5.76 0.77 -7.65
CA GLY A 31 6.74 1.75 -7.18
C GLY A 31 8.04 1.72 -7.98
N TRP A 32 8.38 0.56 -8.56
CA TRP A 32 9.58 0.39 -9.40
C TRP A 32 9.56 1.27 -10.66
N GLU A 33 8.39 1.70 -11.08
CA GLU A 33 8.22 2.67 -12.18
C GLU A 33 8.93 4.00 -11.95
N ILE A 34 9.37 4.29 -10.71
CA ILE A 34 10.18 5.47 -10.40
C ILE A 34 11.49 5.53 -11.20
N PHE A 35 12.00 4.36 -11.61
CA PHE A 35 13.23 4.26 -12.41
C PHE A 35 12.98 4.36 -13.93
N ASP A 36 11.73 4.44 -14.35
CA ASP A 36 11.32 4.61 -15.73
C ASP A 36 11.04 6.10 -16.01
N ALA A 37 11.97 6.76 -16.69
CA ALA A 37 11.88 8.19 -16.97
C ALA A 37 10.66 8.55 -17.84
N GLU A 38 10.27 7.69 -18.77
CA GLU A 38 9.12 7.92 -19.65
C GLU A 38 7.81 7.91 -18.85
N LYS A 39 7.64 6.90 -18.00
CA LYS A 39 6.48 6.82 -17.10
C LYS A 39 6.43 7.97 -16.11
N MET A 40 7.57 8.34 -15.53
CA MET A 40 7.62 9.46 -14.58
C MET A 40 7.30 10.80 -15.25
N ASN A 41 7.72 11.00 -16.48
CA ASN A 41 7.32 12.17 -17.27
C ASN A 41 5.82 12.18 -17.55
N MET A 42 5.24 11.06 -17.89
CA MET A 42 3.79 10.91 -18.09
C MET A 42 3.01 11.26 -16.81
N TYR A 43 3.42 10.74 -15.67
CA TYR A 43 2.78 11.05 -14.39
C TYR A 43 2.92 12.53 -14.02
N SER A 44 4.08 13.13 -14.26
CA SER A 44 4.29 14.56 -14.05
C SER A 44 3.37 15.42 -14.94
N THR A 45 3.14 15.00 -16.17
CA THR A 45 2.22 15.66 -17.10
C THR A 45 0.79 15.71 -16.54
N TRP A 46 0.32 14.65 -15.89
CA TRP A 46 -1.01 14.65 -15.26
C TRP A 46 -1.16 15.72 -14.16
N PHE A 47 -0.09 15.98 -13.42
CA PHE A 47 -0.08 17.08 -12.43
C PHE A 47 0.00 18.46 -13.10
N VAL A 48 0.71 18.58 -14.21
CA VAL A 48 0.74 19.83 -15.02
C VAL A 48 -0.66 20.14 -15.54
N GLU A 49 -1.35 19.18 -16.12
CA GLU A 49 -2.71 19.35 -16.66
C GLU A 49 -3.71 19.80 -15.59
N ARG A 50 -3.49 19.37 -14.34
CA ARG A 50 -4.30 19.78 -13.19
C ARG A 50 -3.80 21.04 -12.49
N LYS A 51 -2.82 21.73 -13.08
CA LYS A 51 -2.26 23.00 -12.60
C LYS A 51 -1.63 22.94 -11.20
N TYR A 52 -1.05 21.81 -10.83
CA TYR A 52 -0.26 21.71 -9.61
C TYR A 52 1.11 22.33 -9.80
N SER A 53 1.58 23.07 -8.81
CA SER A 53 2.97 23.52 -8.76
C SER A 53 3.91 22.35 -8.47
N ASN A 54 5.11 22.37 -9.07
CA ASN A 54 6.12 21.33 -8.90
C ASN A 54 5.61 19.89 -9.23
N PRO A 55 5.10 19.64 -10.43
CA PRO A 55 4.46 18.38 -10.81
C PRO A 55 5.38 17.17 -10.64
N GLN A 56 6.68 17.32 -10.86
CA GLN A 56 7.66 16.25 -10.66
C GLN A 56 7.76 15.82 -9.19
N ILE A 57 7.73 16.77 -8.25
CA ILE A 57 7.78 16.44 -6.82
C ILE A 57 6.59 15.59 -6.41
N TRP A 58 5.40 15.93 -6.88
CA TRP A 58 4.18 15.14 -6.63
C TRP A 58 4.28 13.73 -7.19
N ALA A 59 4.70 13.60 -8.44
CA ALA A 59 4.83 12.30 -9.10
C ALA A 59 5.87 11.41 -8.39
N TYR A 60 7.05 11.93 -8.10
CA TYR A 60 8.11 11.17 -7.42
C TYR A 60 7.75 10.83 -5.98
N SER A 61 7.14 11.74 -5.23
CA SER A 61 6.74 11.47 -3.84
C SER A 61 5.72 10.34 -3.74
N GLY A 62 4.76 10.28 -4.65
CA GLY A 62 3.81 9.17 -4.73
C GLY A 62 4.49 7.83 -4.99
N LYS A 63 5.39 7.78 -5.98
CA LYS A 63 6.12 6.55 -6.32
C LYS A 63 7.10 6.10 -5.24
N ILE A 64 7.76 7.03 -4.55
CA ILE A 64 8.59 6.72 -3.38
C ILE A 64 7.74 6.10 -2.28
N ALA A 65 6.57 6.66 -1.98
CA ALA A 65 5.67 6.12 -0.97
C ALA A 65 5.19 4.71 -1.33
N GLU A 66 4.81 4.46 -2.58
CA GLU A 66 4.42 3.13 -3.06
C GLU A 66 5.56 2.12 -2.91
N LEU A 67 6.78 2.48 -3.34
CA LEU A 67 7.95 1.60 -3.27
C LEU A 67 8.33 1.27 -1.82
N LEU A 68 8.40 2.26 -0.96
CA LEU A 68 8.74 2.07 0.45
C LEU A 68 7.67 1.27 1.19
N ALA A 69 6.40 1.55 0.96
CA ALA A 69 5.29 0.77 1.51
C ALA A 69 5.34 -0.67 1.02
N GLY A 70 5.61 -0.89 -0.26
CA GLY A 70 5.75 -2.21 -0.87
C GLY A 70 6.88 -3.03 -0.24
N ILE A 71 8.06 -2.45 -0.07
CA ILE A 71 9.19 -3.11 0.59
C ILE A 71 8.83 -3.43 2.05
N SER A 72 8.25 -2.48 2.77
CA SER A 72 7.83 -2.66 4.16
C SER A 72 6.80 -3.77 4.30
N PHE A 73 5.80 -3.83 3.43
CA PHE A 73 4.80 -4.91 3.46
C PHE A 73 5.40 -6.26 3.08
N THR A 74 6.27 -6.32 2.08
CA THR A 74 6.92 -7.58 1.68
C THR A 74 7.72 -8.17 2.84
N LEU A 75 8.54 -7.37 3.50
CA LEU A 75 9.36 -7.79 4.63
C LEU A 75 8.58 -7.90 5.96
N GLY A 76 7.44 -7.24 6.07
CA GLY A 76 6.72 -7.07 7.33
C GLY A 76 7.48 -6.21 8.32
N LEU A 77 8.16 -5.17 7.84
CA LEU A 77 8.94 -4.24 8.64
C LEU A 77 8.23 -2.88 8.69
N PHE A 78 8.05 -2.33 9.90
CA PHE A 78 7.30 -1.09 10.13
C PHE A 78 5.90 -1.11 9.49
N THR A 79 5.23 -2.26 9.52
CA THR A 79 3.99 -2.53 8.77
C THR A 79 2.91 -1.48 9.03
N ARG A 80 2.71 -1.07 10.29
CA ARG A 80 1.69 -0.06 10.63
C ARG A 80 2.03 1.33 10.10
N LEU A 81 3.31 1.71 10.17
CA LEU A 81 3.76 2.99 9.63
C LEU A 81 3.61 3.01 8.10
N ALA A 82 4.02 1.92 7.44
CA ALA A 82 3.83 1.74 6.01
C ALA A 82 2.35 1.77 5.60
N SER A 83 1.46 1.24 6.43
CA SER A 83 0.01 1.30 6.20
C SER A 83 -0.50 2.74 6.20
N VAL A 84 -0.09 3.56 7.16
CA VAL A 84 -0.46 4.98 7.20
C VAL A 84 0.05 5.71 5.96
N ALA A 85 1.31 5.46 5.58
CA ALA A 85 1.90 6.08 4.38
C ALA A 85 1.18 5.64 3.10
N ALA A 86 0.82 4.37 2.96
CA ALA A 86 0.07 3.85 1.82
C ALA A 86 -1.34 4.46 1.75
N ILE A 87 -2.06 4.53 2.86
CA ILE A 87 -3.38 5.17 2.93
C ILE A 87 -3.29 6.62 2.46
N ALA A 88 -2.33 7.39 2.96
CA ALA A 88 -2.14 8.78 2.58
C ALA A 88 -1.80 8.92 1.08
N ALA A 89 -0.87 8.10 0.58
CA ALA A 89 -0.44 8.13 -0.82
C ALA A 89 -1.60 7.81 -1.78
N PHE A 90 -2.33 6.72 -1.54
CA PHE A 90 -3.43 6.32 -2.42
C PHE A 90 -4.66 7.23 -2.29
N THR A 91 -4.92 7.79 -1.12
CA THR A 91 -5.92 8.85 -0.96
C THR A 91 -5.54 10.07 -1.80
N GLY A 92 -4.26 10.44 -1.79
CA GLY A 92 -3.73 11.48 -2.66
C GLY A 92 -3.96 11.17 -4.14
N VAL A 93 -3.69 9.94 -4.58
CA VAL A 93 -3.94 9.50 -5.97
C VAL A 93 -5.41 9.70 -6.34
N ILE A 94 -6.34 9.26 -5.50
CA ILE A 94 -7.78 9.36 -5.75
C ILE A 94 -8.22 10.82 -5.91
N PHE A 95 -7.83 11.70 -4.99
CA PHE A 95 -8.33 13.07 -4.97
C PHE A 95 -7.53 14.05 -5.83
N LEU A 96 -6.24 13.81 -6.03
CA LEU A 96 -5.37 14.70 -6.81
C LEU A 96 -5.33 14.33 -8.30
N LEU A 97 -5.33 13.04 -8.62
CA LEU A 97 -5.17 12.53 -10.00
C LEU A 97 -6.39 11.79 -10.51
N GLY A 98 -7.12 11.12 -9.63
CA GLY A 98 -8.21 10.23 -10.00
C GLY A 98 -9.54 10.93 -10.25
N ASP A 99 -10.60 10.16 -10.17
CA ASP A 99 -11.99 10.57 -10.42
C ASP A 99 -12.69 11.09 -9.17
N LYS A 100 -11.93 11.56 -8.19
CA LYS A 100 -12.42 12.19 -6.94
C LYS A 100 -13.37 11.31 -6.12
N GLY A 101 -13.00 10.03 -5.97
CA GLY A 101 -13.73 9.10 -5.13
C GLY A 101 -14.74 8.21 -5.88
N LYS A 102 -14.65 8.10 -7.19
CA LYS A 102 -15.44 7.13 -7.97
C LYS A 102 -14.88 5.72 -7.82
N ILE A 103 -15.03 5.17 -6.63
CA ILE A 103 -14.44 3.89 -6.20
C ILE A 103 -14.97 2.66 -6.97
N PHE A 104 -16.11 2.78 -7.62
CA PHE A 104 -16.66 1.72 -8.49
C PHE A 104 -16.26 1.87 -9.96
N GLN A 105 -15.40 2.82 -10.27
CA GLN A 105 -14.90 3.13 -11.62
C GLN A 105 -13.37 3.28 -11.60
N GLY A 106 -12.85 4.42 -12.02
CA GLY A 106 -11.42 4.66 -12.16
C GLY A 106 -10.59 4.61 -10.88
N ASP A 107 -11.20 4.91 -9.73
CA ASP A 107 -10.51 4.94 -8.43
C ASP A 107 -10.56 3.61 -7.67
N GLN A 108 -11.11 2.55 -8.26
CA GLN A 108 -11.24 1.25 -7.60
C GLN A 108 -9.89 0.65 -7.19
N HIS A 109 -8.90 0.70 -8.07
CA HIS A 109 -7.59 0.10 -7.83
C HIS A 109 -6.85 0.74 -6.64
N PRO A 110 -6.65 2.07 -6.57
CA PRO A 110 -6.05 2.69 -5.39
C PRO A 110 -6.90 2.50 -4.13
N PHE A 111 -8.21 2.49 -4.25
CA PHE A 111 -9.11 2.25 -3.12
C PHE A 111 -8.92 0.84 -2.51
N LEU A 112 -8.72 -0.19 -3.32
CA LEU A 112 -8.44 -1.54 -2.81
C LEU A 112 -7.13 -1.60 -2.01
N PHE A 113 -6.10 -0.89 -2.43
CA PHE A 113 -4.87 -0.78 -1.64
C PHE A 113 -5.08 -0.04 -0.31
N ILE A 114 -5.95 0.96 -0.27
CA ILE A 114 -6.34 1.62 1.00
C ILE A 114 -7.00 0.62 1.94
N LEU A 115 -7.94 -0.20 1.46
CA LEU A 115 -8.61 -1.21 2.27
C LEU A 115 -7.62 -2.25 2.83
N LEU A 116 -6.69 -2.73 2.02
CA LEU A 116 -5.65 -3.65 2.47
C LEU A 116 -4.73 -3.01 3.51
N ALA A 117 -4.33 -1.76 3.30
CA ALA A 117 -3.51 -1.03 4.26
C ALA A 117 -4.25 -0.81 5.59
N ILE A 118 -5.55 -0.55 5.57
CA ILE A 118 -6.38 -0.46 6.79
C ILE A 118 -6.36 -1.80 7.53
N VAL A 119 -6.52 -2.92 6.85
CA VAL A 119 -6.42 -4.24 7.48
C VAL A 119 -5.08 -4.41 8.17
N PHE A 120 -3.96 -4.12 7.50
CA PHE A 120 -2.62 -4.27 8.11
C PHE A 120 -2.35 -3.27 9.23
N LEU A 121 -2.96 -2.09 9.20
CA LEU A 121 -2.86 -1.11 10.28
C LEU A 121 -3.44 -1.67 11.59
N PHE A 122 -4.59 -2.30 11.53
CA PHE A 122 -5.28 -2.84 12.69
C PHE A 122 -4.75 -4.22 13.11
N THR A 123 -4.51 -5.11 12.17
CA THR A 123 -4.04 -6.49 12.47
C THR A 123 -2.55 -6.56 12.74
N GLY A 124 -1.78 -5.59 12.22
CA GLY A 124 -0.32 -5.67 12.22
C GLY A 124 0.21 -6.61 11.12
N PRO A 125 1.49 -7.02 11.22
CA PRO A 125 2.17 -7.72 10.14
C PRO A 125 1.77 -9.20 9.96
N GLY A 126 1.12 -9.81 10.93
CA GLY A 126 0.87 -11.26 10.93
C GLY A 126 2.13 -12.08 11.16
N ALA A 127 2.11 -13.34 10.72
CA ALA A 127 3.26 -14.24 10.78
C ALA A 127 4.36 -13.83 9.77
N MET A 128 5.54 -14.43 9.91
CA MET A 128 6.69 -14.24 8.99
C MET A 128 6.98 -12.75 8.74
N SER A 129 7.20 -11.98 9.80
CA SER A 129 7.44 -10.55 9.72
C SER A 129 8.73 -10.13 10.42
N ALA A 130 9.44 -9.17 9.84
CA ALA A 130 10.60 -8.56 10.49
C ALA A 130 10.19 -7.79 11.76
N ASP A 131 9.00 -7.18 11.80
CA ASP A 131 8.46 -6.56 13.01
C ASP A 131 8.37 -7.55 14.18
N GLY A 132 7.94 -8.80 13.89
CA GLY A 132 7.87 -9.86 14.89
C GLY A 132 9.24 -10.30 15.42
N LEU A 133 10.28 -10.17 14.62
CA LEU A 133 11.65 -10.49 15.02
C LEU A 133 12.31 -9.35 15.81
N VAL A 134 12.12 -8.12 15.35
CA VAL A 134 12.78 -6.92 15.91
C VAL A 134 12.09 -6.43 17.19
N PHE A 135 10.75 -6.39 17.17
CA PHE A 135 9.96 -5.84 18.28
C PHE A 135 9.33 -6.90 19.18
N LYS A 136 9.81 -8.16 19.09
CA LYS A 136 9.34 -9.22 19.97
C LYS A 136 9.63 -8.80 21.42
N LYS A 137 8.61 -8.41 22.17
CA LYS A 137 8.73 -8.15 23.58
C LYS A 137 9.30 -9.40 24.24
N LYS A 138 10.51 -9.29 24.82
CA LYS A 138 10.97 -10.27 25.80
C LYS A 138 10.01 -10.17 26.97
N ILE A 139 9.14 -11.14 27.05
CA ILE A 139 8.33 -11.36 28.26
C ILE A 139 9.23 -12.03 29.28
#